data_9fe318c4bdbb6562f5820fb16604262e
#
_entry.id   9fe318c4bdbb6562f5820fb16604262e
#
_cell.length_a   1.000
_cell.length_b   1.000
_cell.length_c   1.000
_cell.angle_alpha   90.00
_cell.angle_beta   90.00
_cell.angle_gamma   90.00
#
_symmetry.space_group_name_H-M   'P 1'
#
loop_
_entity.id
_entity.type
_entity.pdbx_description
1 polymer ?
#
loop_
_entity_poly.entity_id
_entity_poly.type
_entity_poly.pdbx_seq_one_letter_code
_entity_poly.pdbx_strand_id
1 'polypeptide(L)'
;EARPAPPDEPTPLRFVSCGRPLPGHEVRIVDAAGRPVGERTEGRIEFRGPSVTTGYFRNPDATRTALREGWMDSGDLGYRADGELFITGRQKDVIIKAGRNLYPQEVEEVAGDVPGIRKGCVAAFGVADPEIGTERLVVVAESRETAPEPRERLRAALVDRVVGALGIPPDAVLISAPGTVPKTPSGKVRRGAARQAYLSGALARGRPSARRQWARLRVEDWGARAGRLAGRAGALLYAGYVGVLLLLTLPALWGLLLLAPRGRRADRLVRLWCRGL
;
A
#
# COMPACT_ATOMS: atom_id res chain seq x y z
N GLU A 1 16.88 -8.40 19.25
CA GLU A 1 17.60 -7.29 19.85
C GLU A 1 18.53 -6.68 18.80
N ALA A 2 18.41 -5.36 18.56
CA ALA A 2 19.27 -4.64 17.63
C ALA A 2 20.62 -4.31 18.30
N ARG A 3 21.69 -4.82 17.74
CA ARG A 3 23.06 -4.57 18.24
C ARG A 3 23.86 -3.77 17.19
N PRO A 4 24.71 -2.84 17.60
CA PRO A 4 25.66 -2.22 16.68
C PRO A 4 26.51 -3.31 16.02
N ALA A 5 26.70 -3.20 14.71
CA ALA A 5 27.61 -4.11 14.02
C ALA A 5 29.07 -3.86 14.45
N PRO A 6 29.89 -4.91 14.60
CA PRO A 6 31.32 -4.75 14.77
C PRO A 6 31.93 -3.93 13.62
N PRO A 7 33.03 -3.21 13.85
CA PRO A 7 33.67 -2.38 12.82
C PRO A 7 34.18 -3.18 11.60
N ASP A 8 34.45 -4.44 11.80
CA ASP A 8 34.94 -5.40 10.80
C ASP A 8 33.87 -6.26 10.16
N GLU A 9 32.59 -6.01 10.49
CA GLU A 9 31.46 -6.71 9.87
C GLU A 9 31.39 -6.42 8.36
N PRO A 10 31.57 -7.41 7.49
CA PRO A 10 31.68 -7.18 6.04
C PRO A 10 30.35 -6.75 5.39
N THR A 11 29.21 -7.09 5.99
CA THR A 11 27.88 -6.79 5.47
C THR A 11 26.91 -6.36 6.57
N PRO A 12 27.16 -5.19 7.21
CA PRO A 12 26.27 -4.73 8.27
C PRO A 12 24.90 -4.31 7.69
N LEU A 13 23.83 -4.70 8.37
CA LEU A 13 22.51 -4.17 8.07
C LEU A 13 22.45 -2.68 8.46
N ARG A 14 21.97 -1.85 7.55
CA ARG A 14 21.88 -0.41 7.74
C ARG A 14 20.43 0.03 7.84
N PHE A 15 20.06 0.55 8.99
CA PHE A 15 18.75 1.17 9.22
C PHE A 15 18.92 2.67 9.32
N VAL A 16 18.10 3.41 8.59
CA VAL A 16 18.09 4.87 8.64
C VAL A 16 17.25 5.31 9.84
N SER A 17 17.78 6.23 10.65
CA SER A 17 17.00 6.85 11.71
C SER A 17 15.86 7.68 11.13
N CYS A 18 14.67 7.49 11.69
CA CYS A 18 13.51 8.34 11.42
C CYS A 18 13.43 9.54 12.37
N GLY A 19 14.43 9.70 13.23
CA GLY A 19 14.49 10.76 14.24
C GLY A 19 13.61 10.51 15.45
N ARG A 20 13.22 11.60 16.12
CA ARG A 20 12.42 11.60 17.35
C ARG A 20 10.98 12.02 17.08
N PRO A 21 10.02 11.59 17.91
CA PRO A 21 8.65 12.05 17.79
C PRO A 21 8.54 13.57 17.86
N LEU A 22 7.62 14.15 17.09
CA LEU A 22 7.31 15.58 17.15
C LEU A 22 6.71 15.96 18.52
N PRO A 23 6.82 17.22 18.95
CA PRO A 23 6.15 17.70 20.16
C PRO A 23 4.65 17.36 20.16
N GLY A 24 4.15 16.86 21.29
CA GLY A 24 2.77 16.42 21.44
C GLY A 24 2.43 15.07 20.80
N HIS A 25 3.43 14.39 20.19
CA HIS A 25 3.29 13.02 19.68
C HIS A 25 4.12 12.06 20.52
N GLU A 26 3.62 10.86 20.66
CA GLU A 26 4.31 9.78 21.35
C GLU A 26 4.41 8.56 20.43
N VAL A 27 5.54 7.87 20.52
CA VAL A 27 5.79 6.60 19.81
C VAL A 27 6.23 5.58 20.85
N ARG A 28 5.64 4.40 20.80
CA ARG A 28 6.07 3.24 21.60
C ARG A 28 6.29 2.02 20.71
N ILE A 29 7.16 1.15 21.17
CA ILE A 29 7.37 -0.16 20.57
C ILE A 29 6.77 -1.20 21.51
N VAL A 30 5.95 -2.11 20.97
CA VAL A 30 5.24 -3.11 21.76
C VAL A 30 5.49 -4.52 21.25
N ASP A 31 5.48 -5.49 22.17
CA ASP A 31 5.55 -6.92 21.86
C ASP A 31 4.23 -7.45 21.24
N ALA A 32 4.17 -8.74 20.95
CA ALA A 32 2.96 -9.40 20.43
C ALA A 32 1.76 -9.32 21.40
N ALA A 33 2.02 -9.17 22.70
CA ALA A 33 0.99 -9.00 23.72
C ALA A 33 0.56 -7.56 23.95
N GLY A 34 1.16 -6.59 23.20
CA GLY A 34 0.87 -5.17 23.32
C GLY A 34 1.59 -4.49 24.49
N ARG A 35 2.58 -5.13 25.12
CA ARG A 35 3.35 -4.56 26.22
C ARG A 35 4.53 -3.77 25.68
N PRO A 36 4.82 -2.55 26.18
CA PRO A 36 5.98 -1.79 25.78
C PRO A 36 7.28 -2.57 26.01
N VAL A 37 8.19 -2.49 25.04
CA VAL A 37 9.52 -3.08 25.11
C VAL A 37 10.61 -2.00 25.29
N GLY A 38 11.77 -2.41 25.77
CA GLY A 38 12.92 -1.52 25.98
C GLY A 38 13.60 -1.09 24.68
N GLU A 39 14.60 -0.20 24.82
CA GLU A 39 15.44 0.21 23.69
C GLU A 39 16.14 -0.99 23.06
N ARG A 40 16.41 -0.87 21.74
CA ARG A 40 17.05 -1.89 20.91
C ARG A 40 16.30 -3.22 20.81
N THR A 41 15.08 -3.27 21.36
CA THR A 41 14.18 -4.42 21.20
C THR A 41 13.15 -4.11 20.13
N GLU A 42 13.09 -4.97 19.11
CA GLU A 42 12.15 -4.82 18.01
C GLU A 42 10.73 -5.22 18.44
N GLY A 43 9.77 -4.49 17.94
CA GLY A 43 8.35 -4.75 18.12
C GLY A 43 7.49 -3.95 17.14
N ARG A 44 6.17 -3.98 17.36
CA ARG A 44 5.23 -3.19 16.58
C ARG A 44 5.33 -1.72 16.99
N ILE A 45 5.30 -0.84 15.99
CA ILE A 45 5.33 0.60 16.21
C ILE A 45 3.90 1.09 16.39
N GLU A 46 3.63 1.67 17.55
CA GLU A 46 2.38 2.35 17.84
C GLU A 46 2.66 3.83 18.15
N PHE A 47 1.75 4.70 17.71
CA PHE A 47 1.89 6.13 17.91
C PHE A 47 0.56 6.78 18.29
N ARG A 48 0.63 7.90 19.03
CA ARG A 48 -0.52 8.76 19.34
C ARG A 48 -0.13 10.23 19.28
N GLY A 49 -1.13 11.09 19.09
CA GLY A 49 -0.92 12.53 19.03
C GLY A 49 -2.04 13.26 18.29
N PRO A 50 -2.00 14.58 18.23
CA PRO A 50 -3.08 15.38 17.66
C PRO A 50 -3.30 15.17 16.15
N SER A 51 -2.34 14.64 15.42
CA SER A 51 -2.46 14.37 13.97
C SER A 51 -2.94 12.95 13.65
N VAL A 52 -3.20 12.11 14.68
CA VAL A 52 -3.67 10.75 14.46
C VAL A 52 -5.12 10.79 13.99
N THR A 53 -5.42 10.00 12.94
CA THR A 53 -6.79 9.86 12.42
C THR A 53 -7.72 9.25 13.48
N THR A 54 -9.00 9.61 13.41
CA THR A 54 -10.05 9.00 14.24
C THR A 54 -10.46 7.61 13.76
N GLY A 55 -9.96 7.17 12.59
CA GLY A 55 -10.23 5.86 12.04
C GLY A 55 -10.34 5.82 10.52
N TYR A 56 -10.75 4.68 10.00
CA TYR A 56 -10.97 4.43 8.58
C TYR A 56 -12.42 4.75 8.19
N PHE A 57 -12.60 5.53 7.13
CA PHE A 57 -13.91 5.93 6.65
C PHE A 57 -14.80 4.71 6.33
N ARG A 58 -15.96 4.64 6.96
CA ARG A 58 -16.96 3.54 6.81
C ARG A 58 -16.39 2.13 7.02
N ASN A 59 -15.32 1.99 7.79
CA ASN A 59 -14.71 0.69 8.09
C ASN A 59 -14.40 0.58 9.61
N PRO A 60 -15.42 0.30 10.44
CA PRO A 60 -15.27 0.21 11.88
C PRO A 60 -14.36 -0.95 12.32
N ASP A 61 -14.36 -2.06 11.56
CA ASP A 61 -13.52 -3.22 11.90
C ASP A 61 -12.04 -2.92 11.74
N ALA A 62 -11.66 -2.32 10.60
CA ALA A 62 -10.29 -1.87 10.40
C ALA A 62 -9.89 -0.79 11.42
N THR A 63 -10.82 0.09 11.79
CA THR A 63 -10.58 1.12 12.81
C THR A 63 -10.30 0.47 14.18
N ARG A 64 -11.12 -0.48 14.63
CA ARG A 64 -10.90 -1.19 15.91
C ARG A 64 -9.59 -1.98 15.93
N THR A 65 -9.20 -2.53 14.78
CA THR A 65 -7.94 -3.28 14.66
C THR A 65 -6.73 -2.36 14.79
N ALA A 66 -6.77 -1.21 14.13
CA ALA A 66 -5.65 -0.29 14.05
C ALA A 66 -5.57 0.69 15.23
N LEU A 67 -6.71 1.09 15.82
CA LEU A 67 -6.77 2.07 16.90
C LEU A 67 -7.22 1.41 18.20
N ARG A 68 -6.33 1.33 19.18
CA ARG A 68 -6.59 0.71 20.49
C ARG A 68 -6.16 1.66 21.61
N GLU A 69 -7.07 1.97 22.50
CA GLU A 69 -6.79 2.82 23.69
C GLU A 69 -6.08 4.15 23.34
N GLY A 70 -6.44 4.74 22.20
CA GLY A 70 -5.84 5.98 21.72
C GLY A 70 -4.49 5.83 21.02
N TRP A 71 -3.98 4.59 20.87
CA TRP A 71 -2.77 4.28 20.11
C TRP A 71 -3.12 3.72 18.75
N MET A 72 -2.48 4.28 17.71
CA MET A 72 -2.58 3.81 16.34
C MET A 72 -1.44 2.83 16.05
N ASP A 73 -1.76 1.61 15.65
CA ASP A 73 -0.80 0.64 15.11
C ASP A 73 -0.42 1.07 13.67
N SER A 74 0.86 1.31 13.43
CA SER A 74 1.37 1.68 12.10
C SER A 74 1.35 0.50 11.11
N GLY A 75 1.33 -0.73 11.61
CA GLY A 75 1.56 -1.95 10.85
C GLY A 75 3.04 -2.15 10.47
N ASP A 76 3.93 -1.33 11.01
CA ASP A 76 5.37 -1.42 10.80
C ASP A 76 6.06 -1.97 12.06
N LEU A 77 7.20 -2.62 11.86
CA LEU A 77 8.11 -3.09 12.90
C LEU A 77 9.29 -2.15 13.02
N GLY A 78 9.82 -2.03 14.22
CA GLY A 78 11.00 -1.23 14.47
C GLY A 78 11.45 -1.28 15.91
N TYR A 79 12.47 -0.52 16.21
CA TYR A 79 13.03 -0.38 17.55
C TYR A 79 13.41 1.08 17.83
N ARG A 80 13.65 1.39 19.07
CA ARG A 80 14.24 2.67 19.50
C ARG A 80 15.68 2.46 19.94
N ALA A 81 16.54 3.41 19.61
CA ALA A 81 17.89 3.50 20.14
C ALA A 81 18.25 4.98 20.34
N ASP A 82 18.76 5.31 21.50
CA ASP A 82 19.17 6.68 21.87
C ASP A 82 18.03 7.72 21.69
N GLY A 83 16.79 7.26 21.89
CA GLY A 83 15.56 8.05 21.74
C GLY A 83 15.09 8.23 20.29
N GLU A 84 15.79 7.70 19.30
CA GLU A 84 15.42 7.74 17.89
C GLU A 84 14.69 6.46 17.44
N LEU A 85 13.83 6.58 16.43
CA LEU A 85 13.06 5.47 15.85
C LEU A 85 13.78 4.93 14.62
N PHE A 86 13.85 3.60 14.54
CA PHE A 86 14.36 2.85 13.39
C PHE A 86 13.30 1.86 12.92
N ILE A 87 12.90 1.96 11.65
CA ILE A 87 11.91 1.05 11.04
C ILE A 87 12.67 -0.10 10.40
N THR A 88 12.32 -1.34 10.75
CA THR A 88 12.95 -2.56 10.23
C THR A 88 12.13 -3.19 9.11
N GLY A 89 10.80 -3.03 9.13
CA GLY A 89 9.96 -3.58 8.07
C GLY A 89 8.48 -3.44 8.34
N ARG A 90 7.67 -4.16 7.55
CA ARG A 90 6.23 -4.26 7.75
C ARG A 90 5.87 -5.59 8.36
N GLN A 91 5.04 -5.59 9.41
CA GLN A 91 4.61 -6.80 10.10
C GLN A 91 4.05 -7.86 9.14
N LYS A 92 3.20 -7.46 8.20
CA LYS A 92 2.58 -8.35 7.21
C LYS A 92 3.50 -8.85 6.10
N ASP A 93 4.67 -8.26 5.96
CA ASP A 93 5.63 -8.59 4.91
C ASP A 93 6.76 -9.50 5.43
N VAL A 94 6.91 -9.63 6.77
CA VAL A 94 7.93 -10.50 7.38
C VAL A 94 7.73 -11.94 6.92
N ILE A 95 8.80 -12.57 6.51
CA ILE A 95 8.83 -13.96 6.06
C ILE A 95 9.31 -14.83 7.22
N ILE A 96 8.50 -15.79 7.63
CA ILE A 96 8.86 -16.70 8.73
C ILE A 96 9.40 -17.97 8.11
N LYS A 97 10.72 -18.15 8.14
CA LYS A 97 11.38 -19.34 7.60
C LYS A 97 12.28 -19.97 8.63
N ALA A 98 12.07 -21.27 8.87
CA ALA A 98 12.85 -22.07 9.84
C ALA A 98 12.94 -21.41 11.23
N GLY A 99 11.84 -20.82 11.72
CA GLY A 99 11.78 -20.13 13.01
C GLY A 99 12.49 -18.76 13.05
N ARG A 100 12.96 -18.25 11.92
CA ARG A 100 13.60 -16.93 11.80
C ARG A 100 12.71 -15.96 11.04
N ASN A 101 12.68 -14.73 11.52
CA ASN A 101 12.08 -13.59 10.80
C ASN A 101 13.06 -13.07 9.76
N LEU A 102 12.66 -13.09 8.50
CA LEU A 102 13.40 -12.49 7.40
C LEU A 102 12.66 -11.25 6.90
N TYR A 103 13.38 -10.17 6.74
CA TYR A 103 12.82 -8.93 6.21
C TYR A 103 13.03 -8.89 4.69
N PRO A 104 11.93 -8.80 3.90
CA PRO A 104 12.05 -8.77 2.44
C PRO A 104 13.02 -7.73 1.91
N GLN A 105 13.13 -6.58 2.59
CA GLN A 105 14.03 -5.49 2.20
C GLN A 105 15.50 -5.95 2.21
N GLU A 106 15.91 -6.70 3.23
CA GLU A 106 17.27 -7.21 3.36
C GLU A 106 17.60 -8.18 2.22
N VAL A 107 16.67 -9.09 1.94
CA VAL A 107 16.82 -10.04 0.82
C VAL A 107 16.88 -9.30 -0.53
N GLU A 108 16.01 -8.30 -0.71
CA GLU A 108 15.94 -7.50 -1.94
C GLU A 108 17.20 -6.65 -2.17
N GLU A 109 17.77 -6.10 -1.10
CA GLU A 109 19.02 -5.33 -1.15
C GLU A 109 20.19 -6.23 -1.52
N VAL A 110 20.39 -7.31 -0.77
CA VAL A 110 21.45 -8.29 -1.00
C VAL A 110 21.38 -8.90 -2.40
N ALA A 111 20.19 -9.29 -2.85
CA ALA A 111 19.98 -9.85 -4.19
C ALA A 111 20.12 -8.79 -5.29
N GLY A 112 19.78 -7.53 -5.01
CA GLY A 112 19.90 -6.42 -5.93
C GLY A 112 21.34 -5.98 -6.21
N ASP A 113 22.29 -6.35 -5.35
CA ASP A 113 23.71 -6.07 -5.52
C ASP A 113 24.45 -7.08 -6.42
N VAL A 114 23.78 -8.17 -6.81
CA VAL A 114 24.36 -9.14 -7.74
C VAL A 114 24.53 -8.50 -9.12
N PRO A 115 25.77 -8.51 -9.71
CA PRO A 115 26.00 -7.98 -11.04
C PRO A 115 25.11 -8.63 -12.09
N GLY A 116 24.41 -7.83 -12.90
CA GLY A 116 23.43 -8.30 -13.89
C GLY A 116 21.98 -8.30 -13.41
N ILE A 117 21.74 -8.16 -12.12
CA ILE A 117 20.40 -7.89 -11.57
C ILE A 117 20.11 -6.38 -11.60
N ARG A 118 18.88 -6.02 -11.92
CA ARG A 118 18.45 -4.62 -11.96
C ARG A 118 18.16 -4.12 -10.54
N LYS A 119 18.96 -3.16 -10.07
CA LYS A 119 18.77 -2.55 -8.74
C LYS A 119 17.34 -2.05 -8.53
N GLY A 120 16.80 -2.34 -7.36
CA GLY A 120 15.43 -1.99 -6.99
C GLY A 120 14.34 -2.71 -7.80
N CYS A 121 14.70 -3.74 -8.56
CA CYS A 121 13.77 -4.58 -9.33
C CYS A 121 13.84 -6.05 -8.86
N VAL A 122 13.94 -6.22 -7.55
CA VAL A 122 13.86 -7.50 -6.85
C VAL A 122 12.63 -7.47 -5.95
N ALA A 123 11.91 -8.56 -5.88
CA ALA A 123 10.82 -8.77 -4.92
C ALA A 123 11.07 -10.07 -4.16
N ALA A 124 11.12 -9.99 -2.83
CA ALA A 124 11.19 -11.12 -1.93
C ALA A 124 9.88 -11.26 -1.16
N PHE A 125 9.38 -12.48 -1.01
CA PHE A 125 8.13 -12.73 -0.26
C PHE A 125 8.04 -14.18 0.21
N GLY A 126 7.30 -14.38 1.30
CA GLY A 126 6.97 -15.69 1.83
C GLY A 126 5.78 -16.30 1.10
N VAL A 127 5.84 -17.61 0.88
CA VAL A 127 4.71 -18.43 0.44
C VAL A 127 4.53 -19.54 1.46
N ALA A 128 3.36 -19.60 2.09
CA ALA A 128 3.06 -20.64 3.07
C ALA A 128 3.23 -22.03 2.45
N ASP A 129 3.93 -22.90 3.16
CA ASP A 129 4.09 -24.30 2.81
C ASP A 129 3.42 -25.16 3.92
N PRO A 130 2.23 -25.71 3.65
CA PRO A 130 1.51 -26.50 4.64
C PRO A 130 2.22 -27.80 5.06
N GLU A 131 3.10 -28.33 4.21
CA GLU A 131 3.81 -29.57 4.49
C GLU A 131 4.95 -29.37 5.50
N ILE A 132 5.59 -28.20 5.44
CA ILE A 132 6.75 -27.87 6.28
C ILE A 132 6.33 -27.05 7.51
N GLY A 133 5.12 -26.48 7.51
CA GLY A 133 4.62 -25.63 8.60
C GLY A 133 5.34 -24.29 8.74
N THR A 134 6.05 -23.84 7.68
CA THR A 134 6.78 -22.57 7.60
C THR A 134 6.57 -21.94 6.23
N GLU A 135 7.17 -20.78 5.99
CA GLU A 135 7.10 -20.15 4.68
C GLU A 135 8.31 -20.50 3.81
N ARG A 136 8.06 -20.65 2.52
CA ARG A 136 9.10 -20.71 1.48
C ARG A 136 9.52 -19.32 1.09
N LEU A 137 10.81 -19.03 1.09
CA LEU A 137 11.36 -17.77 0.60
C LEU A 137 11.43 -17.82 -0.93
N VAL A 138 10.66 -16.94 -1.57
CA VAL A 138 10.67 -16.76 -3.04
C VAL A 138 11.29 -15.42 -3.39
N VAL A 139 12.26 -15.42 -4.30
CA VAL A 139 12.91 -14.22 -4.82
C VAL A 139 12.67 -14.11 -6.32
N VAL A 140 12.13 -12.98 -6.75
CA VAL A 140 11.92 -12.63 -8.18
C VAL A 140 12.79 -11.45 -8.51
N ALA A 141 13.75 -11.62 -9.40
CA ALA A 141 14.69 -10.58 -9.78
C ALA A 141 14.63 -10.29 -11.30
N GLU A 142 14.72 -9.03 -11.67
CA GLU A 142 14.77 -8.63 -13.09
C GLU A 142 16.19 -8.57 -13.61
N SER A 143 16.40 -9.15 -14.78
CA SER A 143 17.63 -9.01 -15.54
C SER A 143 17.34 -8.73 -17.01
N ARG A 144 18.32 -8.13 -17.72
CA ARG A 144 18.27 -7.96 -19.16
C ARG A 144 18.75 -9.20 -19.91
N GLU A 145 19.35 -10.16 -19.21
CA GLU A 145 19.79 -11.40 -19.78
C GLU A 145 18.61 -12.22 -20.29
N THR A 146 18.71 -12.71 -21.52
CA THR A 146 17.65 -13.49 -22.16
C THR A 146 18.05 -14.95 -22.37
N ALA A 147 19.35 -15.22 -22.51
CA ALA A 147 19.83 -16.58 -22.73
C ALA A 147 19.73 -17.46 -21.48
N PRO A 148 19.44 -18.75 -21.62
CA PRO A 148 19.26 -19.66 -20.50
C PRO A 148 20.46 -19.79 -19.57
N GLU A 149 21.65 -20.00 -20.13
CA GLU A 149 22.89 -20.19 -19.36
C GLU A 149 23.28 -18.98 -18.50
N PRO A 150 23.33 -17.74 -19.06
CA PRO A 150 23.57 -16.56 -18.22
C PRO A 150 22.52 -16.38 -17.11
N ARG A 151 21.26 -16.72 -17.37
CA ARG A 151 20.20 -16.65 -16.33
C ARG A 151 20.43 -17.66 -15.23
N GLU A 152 20.90 -18.86 -15.55
CA GLU A 152 21.20 -19.87 -14.53
C GLU A 152 22.41 -19.47 -13.69
N ARG A 153 23.44 -18.90 -14.29
CA ARG A 153 24.59 -18.32 -13.55
C ARG A 153 24.14 -17.18 -12.61
N LEU A 154 23.24 -16.30 -13.08
CA LEU A 154 22.69 -15.24 -12.24
C LEU A 154 21.87 -15.79 -11.09
N ARG A 155 21.10 -16.87 -11.32
CA ARG A 155 20.34 -17.54 -10.28
C ARG A 155 21.27 -18.11 -9.21
N ALA A 156 22.30 -18.83 -9.59
CA ALA A 156 23.29 -19.39 -8.68
C ALA A 156 23.99 -18.30 -7.87
N ALA A 157 24.49 -17.25 -8.54
CA ALA A 157 25.14 -16.12 -7.89
C ALA A 157 24.22 -15.40 -6.89
N LEU A 158 22.92 -15.29 -7.21
CA LEU A 158 21.93 -14.69 -6.30
C LEU A 158 21.72 -15.58 -5.07
N VAL A 159 21.58 -16.89 -5.24
CA VAL A 159 21.48 -17.85 -4.14
C VAL A 159 22.69 -17.76 -3.22
N ASP A 160 23.90 -17.83 -3.81
CA ASP A 160 25.16 -17.77 -3.05
C ASP A 160 25.28 -16.45 -2.27
N ARG A 161 24.89 -15.33 -2.90
CA ARG A 161 24.93 -14.00 -2.26
C ARG A 161 23.96 -13.91 -1.09
N VAL A 162 22.71 -14.40 -1.24
CA VAL A 162 21.69 -14.39 -0.19
C VAL A 162 22.10 -15.33 0.95
N VAL A 163 22.59 -16.54 0.65
CA VAL A 163 23.10 -17.49 1.66
C VAL A 163 24.28 -16.90 2.42
N GLY A 164 25.25 -16.33 1.70
CA GLY A 164 26.44 -15.73 2.33
C GLY A 164 26.11 -14.55 3.25
N ALA A 165 25.11 -13.73 2.91
CA ALA A 165 24.73 -12.57 3.71
C ALA A 165 23.75 -12.90 4.85
N LEU A 166 22.75 -13.74 4.59
CA LEU A 166 21.63 -13.96 5.52
C LEU A 166 21.62 -15.36 6.16
N GLY A 167 22.47 -16.26 5.68
CA GLY A 167 22.55 -17.64 6.18
C GLY A 167 21.35 -18.52 5.89
N ILE A 168 20.44 -18.09 5.00
CA ILE A 168 19.22 -18.82 4.64
C ILE A 168 19.07 -18.87 3.13
N PRO A 169 18.98 -20.06 2.51
CA PRO A 169 18.79 -20.19 1.07
C PRO A 169 17.35 -19.82 0.67
N PRO A 170 17.16 -19.11 -0.47
CA PRO A 170 15.86 -19.01 -1.11
C PRO A 170 15.37 -20.40 -1.58
N ASP A 171 14.08 -20.68 -1.43
CA ASP A 171 13.48 -21.93 -1.94
C ASP A 171 13.16 -21.85 -3.43
N ALA A 172 12.93 -20.63 -3.92
CA ALA A 172 12.73 -20.41 -5.35
C ALA A 172 13.33 -19.05 -5.75
N VAL A 173 14.08 -19.06 -6.85
CA VAL A 173 14.64 -17.85 -7.48
C VAL A 173 14.19 -17.81 -8.94
N LEU A 174 13.51 -16.73 -9.32
CA LEU A 174 13.06 -16.48 -10.67
C LEU A 174 13.80 -15.26 -11.25
N ILE A 175 14.63 -15.51 -12.27
CA ILE A 175 15.22 -14.44 -13.08
C ILE A 175 14.26 -14.13 -14.22
N SER A 176 13.73 -12.92 -14.25
CA SER A 176 12.69 -12.50 -15.19
C SER A 176 13.08 -11.27 -16.00
N ALA A 177 12.34 -11.05 -17.09
CA ALA A 177 12.56 -9.89 -17.95
C ALA A 177 12.21 -8.56 -17.25
N PRO A 178 12.78 -7.44 -17.70
CA PRO A 178 12.44 -6.12 -17.19
C PRO A 178 10.93 -5.82 -17.22
N GLY A 179 10.42 -5.22 -16.14
CA GLY A 179 9.00 -4.88 -15.97
C GLY A 179 8.13 -6.02 -15.43
N THR A 180 8.73 -7.13 -14.99
CA THR A 180 8.02 -8.27 -14.40
C THR A 180 7.68 -8.01 -12.92
N VAL A 181 8.57 -7.38 -12.17
CA VAL A 181 8.34 -7.03 -10.76
C VAL A 181 7.35 -5.89 -10.67
N PRO A 182 6.17 -6.10 -10.03
CA PRO A 182 5.16 -5.05 -9.90
C PRO A 182 5.63 -3.91 -9.01
N LYS A 183 5.42 -2.66 -9.46
CA LYS A 183 5.78 -1.46 -8.70
C LYS A 183 4.61 -0.50 -8.58
N THR A 184 4.66 0.35 -7.57
CA THR A 184 3.79 1.53 -7.46
C THR A 184 4.25 2.60 -8.46
N PRO A 185 3.43 3.64 -8.75
CA PRO A 185 3.86 4.80 -9.53
C PRO A 185 5.10 5.51 -8.95
N SER A 186 5.30 5.43 -7.62
CA SER A 186 6.48 5.97 -6.92
C SER A 186 7.71 5.05 -7.00
N GLY A 187 7.64 3.91 -7.70
CA GLY A 187 8.75 2.98 -7.88
C GLY A 187 8.93 1.92 -6.78
N LYS A 188 8.10 1.92 -5.72
CA LYS A 188 8.19 0.94 -4.64
C LYS A 188 7.68 -0.43 -5.11
N VAL A 189 8.38 -1.51 -4.71
CA VAL A 189 7.99 -2.89 -5.01
C VAL A 189 6.66 -3.25 -4.34
N ARG A 190 5.75 -3.86 -5.10
CA ARG A 190 4.46 -4.36 -4.63
C ARG A 190 4.56 -5.87 -4.37
N ARG A 191 5.10 -6.25 -3.21
CA ARG A 191 5.36 -7.66 -2.83
C ARG A 191 4.12 -8.53 -2.88
N GLY A 192 2.99 -8.05 -2.38
CA GLY A 192 1.71 -8.78 -2.45
C GLY A 192 1.27 -9.08 -3.88
N ALA A 193 1.46 -8.14 -4.82
CA ALA A 193 1.15 -8.37 -6.23
C ALA A 193 2.14 -9.34 -6.89
N ALA A 194 3.42 -9.30 -6.50
CA ALA A 194 4.43 -10.25 -6.96
C ALA A 194 4.12 -11.67 -6.48
N ARG A 195 3.74 -11.81 -5.19
CA ARG A 195 3.30 -13.09 -4.61
C ARG A 195 2.08 -13.66 -5.34
N GLN A 196 1.05 -12.86 -5.60
CA GLN A 196 -0.13 -13.30 -6.36
C GLN A 196 0.22 -13.73 -7.77
N ALA A 197 1.09 -12.98 -8.47
CA ALA A 197 1.55 -13.34 -9.81
C ALA A 197 2.39 -14.63 -9.82
N TYR A 198 3.15 -14.91 -8.77
CA TYR A 198 3.85 -16.17 -8.56
C TYR A 198 2.87 -17.33 -8.38
N LEU A 199 1.95 -17.22 -7.43
CA LEU A 199 0.97 -18.25 -7.11
C LEU A 199 0.05 -18.59 -8.29
N SER A 200 -0.31 -17.59 -9.12
CA SER A 200 -1.12 -17.80 -10.33
C SER A 200 -0.31 -18.32 -11.53
N GLY A 201 1.00 -18.52 -11.39
CA GLY A 201 1.90 -18.90 -12.50
C GLY A 201 2.07 -17.81 -13.57
N ALA A 202 1.61 -16.59 -13.32
CA ALA A 202 1.69 -15.50 -14.29
C ALA A 202 3.14 -15.03 -14.54
N LEU A 203 4.04 -15.20 -13.56
CA LEU A 203 5.46 -14.88 -13.69
C LEU A 203 6.19 -15.82 -14.65
N ALA A 204 5.78 -17.10 -14.73
CA ALA A 204 6.38 -18.09 -15.63
C ALA A 204 5.96 -17.89 -17.10
N ARG A 205 4.78 -17.29 -17.33
CA ARG A 205 4.19 -17.11 -18.67
C ARG A 205 4.69 -15.88 -19.43
N GLY A 206 5.65 -15.13 -18.86
CA GLY A 206 6.16 -13.92 -19.49
C GLY A 206 5.11 -12.80 -19.57
N ARG A 207 5.47 -11.61 -19.14
CA ARG A 207 4.52 -10.48 -19.08
C ARG A 207 4.31 -9.81 -20.43
N PRO A 208 3.12 -9.30 -20.69
CA PRO A 208 2.91 -8.35 -21.78
C PRO A 208 3.79 -7.12 -21.53
N SER A 209 4.41 -6.64 -22.61
CA SER A 209 5.38 -5.54 -22.62
C SER A 209 4.97 -4.36 -21.74
N ALA A 210 5.95 -3.60 -21.20
CA ALA A 210 5.73 -2.40 -20.41
C ALA A 210 4.71 -1.43 -21.06
N ARG A 211 4.68 -1.37 -22.41
CA ARG A 211 3.65 -0.61 -23.16
C ARG A 211 2.23 -1.05 -22.86
N ARG A 212 1.94 -2.35 -22.71
CA ARG A 212 0.59 -2.85 -22.34
C ARG A 212 0.24 -2.56 -20.89
N GLN A 213 1.22 -2.54 -19.99
CA GLN A 213 1.02 -2.17 -18.59
C GLN A 213 0.70 -0.68 -18.44
N TRP A 214 1.43 0.19 -19.17
CA TRP A 214 1.13 1.62 -19.27
C TRP A 214 -0.23 1.90 -19.92
N ALA A 215 -0.60 1.12 -20.91
CA ALA A 215 -1.90 1.23 -21.55
C ALA A 215 -3.04 0.87 -20.57
N ARG A 216 -2.92 -0.18 -19.76
CA ARG A 216 -3.92 -0.54 -18.74
C ARG A 216 -4.05 0.53 -17.66
N LEU A 217 -2.93 1.04 -17.13
CA LEU A 217 -2.96 2.12 -16.13
C LEU A 217 -3.60 3.40 -16.70
N ARG A 218 -3.35 3.72 -17.98
CA ARG A 218 -4.02 4.84 -18.66
C ARG A 218 -5.52 4.60 -18.84
N VAL A 219 -5.94 3.39 -19.19
CA VAL A 219 -7.36 3.06 -19.37
C VAL A 219 -8.11 3.14 -18.04
N GLU A 220 -7.55 2.62 -16.95
CA GLU A 220 -8.14 2.73 -15.61
C GLU A 220 -8.26 4.19 -15.14
N ASP A 221 -7.24 5.01 -15.39
CA ASP A 221 -7.24 6.44 -15.06
C ASP A 221 -8.21 7.24 -15.95
N TRP A 222 -8.30 6.86 -17.23
CA TRP A 222 -9.30 7.43 -18.17
C TRP A 222 -10.74 7.07 -17.79
N GLY A 223 -10.99 5.82 -17.40
CA GLY A 223 -12.31 5.38 -16.90
C GLY A 223 -12.75 6.19 -15.68
N ALA A 224 -11.83 6.39 -14.71
CA ALA A 224 -12.10 7.21 -13.53
C ALA A 224 -12.31 8.70 -13.86
N ARG A 225 -11.60 9.24 -14.86
CA ARG A 225 -11.80 10.62 -15.33
C ARG A 225 -13.11 10.78 -16.12
N ALA A 226 -13.40 9.83 -17.00
CA ALA A 226 -14.64 9.82 -17.77
C ALA A 226 -15.88 9.73 -16.84
N GLY A 227 -15.84 8.89 -15.81
CA GLY A 227 -16.90 8.80 -14.81
C GLY A 227 -17.13 10.12 -14.05
N ARG A 228 -16.05 10.81 -13.68
CA ARG A 228 -16.15 12.15 -13.03
C ARG A 228 -16.70 13.24 -13.97
N LEU A 229 -16.32 13.20 -15.24
CA LEU A 229 -16.83 14.13 -16.25
C LEU A 229 -18.31 13.87 -16.56
N ALA A 230 -18.70 12.59 -16.69
CA ALA A 230 -20.10 12.19 -16.89
C ALA A 230 -20.98 12.62 -15.70
N GLY A 231 -20.49 12.45 -14.46
CA GLY A 231 -21.18 12.90 -13.26
C GLY A 231 -21.36 14.43 -13.23
N ARG A 232 -20.33 15.19 -13.63
CA ARG A 232 -20.43 16.67 -13.73
C ARG A 232 -21.37 17.12 -14.84
N ALA A 233 -21.32 16.48 -15.99
CA ALA A 233 -22.25 16.75 -17.09
C ALA A 233 -23.71 16.46 -16.68
N GLY A 234 -23.95 15.34 -16.00
CA GLY A 234 -25.27 15.00 -15.46
C GLY A 234 -25.77 16.02 -14.43
N ALA A 235 -24.90 16.48 -13.53
CA ALA A 235 -25.25 17.53 -12.56
C ALA A 235 -25.58 18.86 -13.24
N LEU A 236 -24.84 19.26 -14.27
CA LEU A 236 -25.13 20.48 -15.04
C LEU A 236 -26.44 20.39 -15.83
N LEU A 237 -26.70 19.23 -16.45
CA LEU A 237 -27.98 19.00 -17.16
C LEU A 237 -29.16 19.03 -16.19
N TYR A 238 -29.02 18.42 -15.02
CA TYR A 238 -30.04 18.48 -13.97
C TYR A 238 -30.25 19.91 -13.44
N ALA A 239 -29.18 20.65 -13.17
CA ALA A 239 -29.28 22.05 -12.76
C ALA A 239 -29.94 22.92 -13.83
N GLY A 240 -29.59 22.71 -15.11
CA GLY A 240 -30.25 23.36 -16.26
C GLY A 240 -31.74 23.03 -16.33
N TYR A 241 -32.11 21.76 -16.20
CA TYR A 241 -33.50 21.33 -16.17
C TYR A 241 -34.30 22.00 -15.04
N VAL A 242 -33.77 21.98 -13.82
CA VAL A 242 -34.40 22.64 -12.67
C VAL A 242 -34.50 24.15 -12.89
N GLY A 243 -33.45 24.79 -13.45
CA GLY A 243 -33.46 26.21 -13.78
C GLY A 243 -34.55 26.59 -14.77
N VAL A 244 -34.70 25.82 -15.85
CA VAL A 244 -35.77 26.02 -16.84
C VAL A 244 -37.15 25.84 -16.22
N LEU A 245 -37.31 24.81 -15.41
CA LEU A 245 -38.58 24.51 -14.73
C LEU A 245 -39.00 25.64 -13.78
N LEU A 246 -38.06 26.16 -13.01
CA LEU A 246 -38.28 27.32 -12.15
C LEU A 246 -38.58 28.60 -12.95
N LEU A 247 -37.86 28.84 -14.05
CA LEU A 247 -38.07 30.01 -14.90
C LEU A 247 -39.46 30.04 -15.53
N LEU A 248 -40.01 28.86 -15.88
CA LEU A 248 -41.34 28.74 -16.45
C LEU A 248 -42.46 28.80 -15.41
N THR A 249 -42.25 28.20 -14.24
CA THR A 249 -43.29 28.03 -13.23
C THR A 249 -43.35 29.17 -12.21
N LEU A 250 -42.24 29.83 -11.87
CA LEU A 250 -42.20 30.93 -10.92
C LEU A 250 -43.03 32.19 -11.41
N PRO A 251 -42.89 32.65 -12.67
CA PRO A 251 -43.69 33.78 -13.13
C PRO A 251 -45.19 33.46 -13.15
N ALA A 252 -45.54 32.23 -13.54
CA ALA A 252 -46.95 31.77 -13.53
C ALA A 252 -47.51 31.72 -12.11
N LEU A 253 -46.75 31.19 -11.18
CA LEU A 253 -47.14 31.18 -9.76
C LEU A 253 -47.26 32.61 -9.20
N TRP A 254 -46.34 33.49 -9.56
CA TRP A 254 -46.34 34.88 -9.12
C TRP A 254 -47.57 35.63 -9.67
N GLY A 255 -47.89 35.46 -10.93
CA GLY A 255 -49.14 35.99 -11.55
C GLY A 255 -50.40 35.52 -10.86
N LEU A 256 -50.48 34.19 -10.55
CA LEU A 256 -51.57 33.60 -9.78
C LEU A 256 -51.69 34.15 -8.37
N LEU A 257 -50.56 34.40 -7.68
CA LEU A 257 -50.54 34.94 -6.33
C LEU A 257 -50.95 36.38 -6.27
N LEU A 258 -50.67 37.19 -7.36
CA LEU A 258 -51.09 38.58 -7.45
C LEU A 258 -52.63 38.71 -7.64
N LEU A 259 -53.24 37.72 -8.30
CA LEU A 259 -54.68 37.67 -8.55
C LEU A 259 -55.45 36.99 -7.44
N ALA A 260 -54.80 36.23 -6.57
CA ALA A 260 -55.43 35.49 -5.48
C ALA A 260 -55.75 36.42 -4.26
N PRO A 261 -56.97 36.27 -3.68
CA PRO A 261 -57.28 37.01 -2.45
C PRO A 261 -56.36 36.56 -1.32
N ARG A 262 -55.82 37.57 -0.57
CA ARG A 262 -54.89 37.37 0.53
C ARG A 262 -55.50 36.43 1.58
N GLY A 263 -54.75 35.32 1.93
CA GLY A 263 -55.17 34.36 2.98
C GLY A 263 -54.88 32.91 2.65
N ARG A 264 -55.60 31.96 3.28
CA ARG A 264 -55.40 30.49 3.21
C ARG A 264 -55.37 29.88 1.82
N ARG A 265 -55.87 30.59 0.77
CA ARG A 265 -55.81 30.10 -0.64
C ARG A 265 -54.42 30.28 -1.26
N ALA A 266 -53.72 31.38 -0.98
CA ALA A 266 -52.35 31.60 -1.41
C ALA A 266 -51.38 30.57 -0.85
N ASP A 267 -51.54 30.25 0.45
CA ASP A 267 -50.74 29.20 1.10
C ASP A 267 -50.96 27.80 0.52
N ARG A 268 -52.17 27.50 0.03
CA ARG A 268 -52.46 26.22 -0.61
C ARG A 268 -51.77 26.13 -1.99
N LEU A 269 -51.78 27.20 -2.78
CA LEU A 269 -51.14 27.24 -4.10
C LEU A 269 -49.62 27.05 -3.96
N VAL A 270 -48.98 27.71 -3.02
CA VAL A 270 -47.52 27.56 -2.75
C VAL A 270 -47.20 26.12 -2.35
N ARG A 271 -48.00 25.52 -1.43
CA ARG A 271 -47.79 24.12 -1.01
C ARG A 271 -47.98 23.12 -2.12
N LEU A 272 -48.96 23.33 -3.02
CA LEU A 272 -49.17 22.47 -4.17
C LEU A 272 -48.01 22.56 -5.17
N TRP A 273 -47.49 23.77 -5.43
CA TRP A 273 -46.34 23.99 -6.29
C TRP A 273 -45.07 23.35 -5.75
N CYS A 274 -44.78 23.50 -4.43
CA CYS A 274 -43.62 22.85 -3.80
C CYS A 274 -43.70 21.31 -3.75
N ARG A 275 -44.89 20.71 -3.89
CA ARG A 275 -45.07 19.25 -3.95
C ARG A 275 -44.94 18.69 -5.35
N GLY A 276 -45.02 19.54 -6.37
CA GLY A 276 -44.91 19.17 -7.78
C GLY A 276 -43.53 19.37 -8.39
N LEU A 277 -42.65 20.02 -7.64
CA LEU A 277 -41.20 20.14 -7.91
C LEU A 277 -40.44 18.92 -7.32
#